data_81c8874305b431377096424c7ecfcf43
#
_entry.id   81c8874305b431377096424c7ecfcf43
#
_cell.length_a   1.000
_cell.length_b   1.000
_cell.length_c   1.000
_cell.angle_alpha   90.00
_cell.angle_beta   90.00
_cell.angle_gamma   90.00
#
_symmetry.space_group_name_H-M   'P 1'
#
loop_
_entity.id
_entity.type
_entity.pdbx_description
1 polymer ?
#
loop_
_entity_poly.entity_id
_entity_poly.type
_entity_poly.pdbx_seq_one_letter_code
_entity_poly.pdbx_strand_id
1 'polypeptide(L)'
;MKHIALLTTLLLSASLQAVEKPYDYVFFENSLMKGDYFYSQAKYTSPSWIKNARHHLPVAGSVAFTPGNSLELTYVSAPGGDWYSEIQYCPVRGNDFFREPSTLSMQVRLRESMNAAALPNIAIRYADSTYTQYLNLRNYLKDTRPGVWHSVSIPLEDFGLNAVNDTNIKKLAAVALRPGTADGNEYTIYLDDIELLPASLPSVSALNAPVLQEAKAYERHIDIKWIPQSKEDIKYYRIYRSFDGVTYQPVAIRRPWMNRYTDFLGEVGKKAYYKVTAVDYALNESNDSQTVSATTYPMTDEQLLDMVQEANFRYYWEGAEPNSGLARENIPGRNDMIATGASGFGIMAIVAGIERGFITREEGVQRFLKITSFLEKADKFHGAVSHFIDGTTGKTVAFFGPKDNGGDLVETSFLFQGLLTARQYFDQENDKEKQIRRSIDSLWKNVEWSWYKQFKDSPYLYWHWSPDQAWVINHKLIGWNETMITYMLAIMGPKYGISPEMYYSGWASQEEYAQEYLSLIHISE
;
A
#
# COMPACT_ATOMS: atom_id res chain seq x y z
N MET A 1 50.38 -3.59 43.01
CA MET A 1 49.60 -2.50 42.44
C MET A 1 49.06 -2.98 41.10
N LYS A 2 47.80 -3.39 41.08
CA LYS A 2 47.12 -3.87 39.86
C LYS A 2 46.20 -2.76 39.37
N HIS A 3 46.46 -2.22 38.17
CA HIS A 3 45.57 -1.26 37.53
C HIS A 3 44.42 -2.02 36.89
N ILE A 4 43.22 -1.75 37.36
CA ILE A 4 41.96 -2.17 36.76
C ILE A 4 41.56 -1.04 35.78
N ALA A 5 41.62 -1.36 34.51
CA ALA A 5 41.08 -0.46 33.46
C ALA A 5 39.57 -0.69 33.37
N LEU A 6 38.80 0.33 33.70
CA LEU A 6 37.35 0.36 33.55
C LEU A 6 37.03 0.70 32.08
N LEU A 7 36.57 -0.29 31.30
CA LEU A 7 36.05 -0.05 29.92
C LEU A 7 34.59 0.38 30.05
N THR A 8 34.36 1.67 29.92
CA THR A 8 33.01 2.24 29.77
C THR A 8 32.57 2.08 28.34
N THR A 9 31.74 1.07 28.09
CA THR A 9 31.03 0.92 26.81
C THR A 9 29.90 1.95 26.76
N LEU A 10 30.08 3.04 26.02
CA LEU A 10 28.98 3.92 25.61
C LEU A 10 28.10 3.16 24.61
N LEU A 11 26.96 2.68 25.07
CA LEU A 11 25.83 2.31 24.21
C LEU A 11 25.23 3.61 23.65
N LEU A 12 25.65 4.01 22.45
CA LEU A 12 24.87 4.95 21.63
C LEU A 12 23.56 4.20 21.25
N SER A 13 22.50 4.50 21.97
CA SER A 13 21.15 4.28 21.48
C SER A 13 20.90 5.27 20.33
N ALA A 14 21.25 4.88 19.10
CA ALA A 14 20.71 5.54 17.94
C ALA A 14 19.19 5.31 17.98
N SER A 15 18.44 6.33 18.36
CA SER A 15 17.03 6.40 18.07
C SER A 15 16.92 6.35 16.54
N LEU A 16 16.54 5.20 16.00
CA LEU A 16 16.02 5.10 14.64
C LEU A 16 14.74 5.96 14.61
N GLN A 17 14.90 7.24 14.30
CA GLN A 17 13.77 8.01 13.80
C GLN A 17 13.26 7.22 12.60
N ALA A 18 11.98 6.89 12.62
CA ALA A 18 11.32 6.34 11.46
C ALA A 18 11.51 7.36 10.33
N VAL A 19 12.37 7.05 9.38
CA VAL A 19 12.59 7.89 8.22
C VAL A 19 11.25 7.91 7.48
N GLU A 20 10.62 9.07 7.45
CA GLU A 20 9.40 9.27 6.66
C GLU A 20 9.69 8.80 5.24
N LYS A 21 8.89 7.85 4.77
CA LYS A 21 9.07 7.29 3.44
C LYS A 21 8.58 8.30 2.42
N PRO A 22 9.42 8.80 1.51
CA PRO A 22 8.94 9.66 0.44
C PRO A 22 8.03 8.85 -0.47
N TYR A 23 6.79 9.32 -0.63
CA TYR A 23 5.89 8.86 -1.68
C TYR A 23 5.94 9.86 -2.82
N ASP A 24 6.18 9.35 -4.02
CA ASP A 24 6.20 10.16 -5.21
C ASP A 24 4.77 10.37 -5.73
N TYR A 25 4.52 11.52 -6.33
CA TYR A 25 3.22 11.86 -6.92
C TYR A 25 3.15 11.30 -8.33
N VAL A 26 2.75 10.05 -8.46
CA VAL A 26 2.76 9.32 -9.73
C VAL A 26 1.36 9.28 -10.34
N PHE A 27 1.23 9.77 -11.57
CA PHE A 27 0.00 9.65 -12.37
C PHE A 27 0.01 8.36 -13.18
N PHE A 28 1.15 7.98 -13.74
CA PHE A 28 1.31 6.74 -14.48
C PHE A 28 2.75 6.24 -14.44
N GLU A 29 2.89 4.95 -14.21
CA GLU A 29 4.13 4.21 -14.27
C GLU A 29 3.93 2.89 -15.03
N ASN A 30 2.85 2.16 -14.71
CA ASN A 30 2.44 0.92 -15.35
C ASN A 30 0.94 0.66 -15.11
N SER A 31 0.27 0.03 -16.06
CA SER A 31 -1.05 -0.53 -15.87
C SER A 31 -0.98 -2.03 -15.54
N LEU A 32 -1.72 -2.47 -14.53
CA LEU A 32 -1.91 -3.89 -14.23
C LEU A 32 -2.89 -4.55 -15.21
N MET A 33 -3.73 -3.75 -15.86
CA MET A 33 -4.70 -4.23 -16.83
C MET A 33 -4.06 -4.31 -18.21
N LYS A 34 -4.30 -5.42 -18.91
CA LYS A 34 -3.95 -5.54 -20.33
C LYS A 34 -5.01 -4.80 -21.14
N GLY A 35 -4.58 -3.86 -21.98
CA GLY A 35 -5.42 -3.19 -22.94
C GLY A 35 -5.72 -1.73 -22.63
N ASP A 36 -5.96 -1.36 -21.37
CA ASP A 36 -6.24 0.01 -20.97
C ASP A 36 -5.72 0.39 -19.59
N TYR A 37 -5.73 1.68 -19.28
CA TYR A 37 -5.40 2.21 -17.97
C TYR A 37 -6.66 2.72 -17.26
N PHE A 38 -7.09 2.02 -16.23
CA PHE A 38 -8.34 2.30 -15.51
C PHE A 38 -8.42 3.73 -14.95
N TYR A 39 -7.32 4.28 -14.48
CA TYR A 39 -7.25 5.66 -13.95
C TYR A 39 -7.02 6.69 -15.06
N SER A 40 -7.63 6.52 -16.22
CA SER A 40 -7.62 7.46 -17.32
C SER A 40 -9.00 7.65 -17.92
N GLN A 41 -9.18 8.72 -18.66
CA GLN A 41 -10.38 8.96 -19.50
C GLN A 41 -9.94 9.42 -20.89
N ALA A 42 -10.71 9.02 -21.90
CA ALA A 42 -10.52 9.51 -23.26
C ALA A 42 -11.88 9.65 -23.96
N LYS A 43 -12.14 10.82 -24.54
CA LYS A 43 -13.37 11.15 -25.26
C LYS A 43 -13.08 12.12 -26.39
N TYR A 44 -13.99 12.20 -27.37
CA TYR A 44 -13.83 13.08 -28.53
C TYR A 44 -15.15 13.55 -29.13
N THR A 45 -15.05 14.56 -29.96
CA THR A 45 -16.13 15.08 -30.84
C THR A 45 -15.60 15.13 -32.27
N SER A 46 -16.32 14.47 -33.18
CA SER A 46 -15.99 14.45 -34.62
C SER A 46 -15.87 15.86 -35.19
N PRO A 47 -14.98 16.11 -36.16
CA PRO A 47 -14.15 15.15 -36.90
C PRO A 47 -12.84 14.78 -36.23
N SER A 48 -12.48 15.36 -35.08
CA SER A 48 -11.36 14.89 -34.29
C SER A 48 -11.71 13.57 -33.61
N TRP A 49 -10.68 12.78 -33.25
CA TRP A 49 -10.87 11.57 -32.47
C TRP A 49 -9.61 11.19 -31.68
N ILE A 50 -9.77 10.38 -30.64
CA ILE A 50 -8.72 9.76 -29.86
C ILE A 50 -9.08 8.28 -29.67
N LYS A 51 -8.11 7.40 -29.88
CA LYS A 51 -8.24 5.97 -29.62
C LYS A 51 -8.51 5.74 -28.14
N ASN A 52 -9.53 4.97 -27.83
CA ASN A 52 -9.83 4.58 -26.47
C ASN A 52 -10.30 3.12 -26.38
N ALA A 53 -10.13 2.52 -25.22
CA ALA A 53 -10.69 1.24 -24.87
C ALA A 53 -11.60 1.48 -23.66
N ARG A 54 -12.91 1.26 -23.83
CA ARG A 54 -13.89 1.48 -22.75
C ARG A 54 -13.85 2.88 -22.13
N HIS A 55 -13.61 3.93 -22.94
CA HIS A 55 -13.39 5.32 -22.53
C HIS A 55 -12.09 5.59 -21.76
N HIS A 56 -11.16 4.63 -21.70
CA HIS A 56 -9.83 4.77 -21.10
C HIS A 56 -8.74 4.81 -22.18
N LEU A 57 -7.56 5.31 -21.81
CA LEU A 57 -6.39 5.26 -22.68
C LEU A 57 -5.89 3.82 -22.83
N PRO A 58 -5.63 3.36 -24.06
CA PRO A 58 -4.97 2.10 -24.31
C PRO A 58 -3.56 2.05 -23.73
N VAL A 59 -3.06 0.84 -23.45
CA VAL A 59 -1.67 0.59 -23.08
C VAL A 59 -0.96 -0.25 -24.12
N ALA A 60 0.30 0.06 -24.36
CA ALA A 60 1.20 -0.65 -25.25
C ALA A 60 2.18 -1.53 -24.44
N GLY A 61 1.98 -2.85 -24.47
CA GLY A 61 2.83 -3.80 -23.73
C GLY A 61 4.20 -4.08 -24.37
N SER A 62 4.42 -3.66 -25.62
CA SER A 62 5.69 -3.87 -26.35
C SER A 62 6.56 -2.61 -26.42
N VAL A 63 6.05 -1.48 -25.96
CA VAL A 63 6.75 -0.20 -25.94
C VAL A 63 6.63 0.38 -24.53
N ALA A 64 7.73 0.42 -23.80
CA ALA A 64 7.74 0.97 -22.46
C ALA A 64 9.08 1.61 -22.16
N PHE A 65 9.10 2.66 -21.35
CA PHE A 65 10.30 3.23 -20.76
C PHE A 65 10.62 2.50 -19.45
N THR A 66 9.61 2.41 -18.58
CA THR A 66 9.64 1.54 -17.41
C THR A 66 9.11 0.17 -17.78
N PRO A 67 9.80 -0.93 -17.44
CA PRO A 67 9.35 -2.27 -17.82
C PRO A 67 7.91 -2.58 -17.39
N GLY A 68 7.13 -3.02 -18.35
CA GLY A 68 5.70 -3.32 -18.23
C GLY A 68 4.93 -2.84 -19.44
N ASN A 69 4.47 -1.61 -19.43
CA ASN A 69 3.73 -0.98 -20.54
C ASN A 69 3.79 0.55 -20.44
N SER A 70 3.43 1.21 -21.52
CA SER A 70 3.23 2.66 -21.56
C SER A 70 1.81 3.00 -22.01
N LEU A 71 1.36 4.23 -21.79
CA LEU A 71 0.12 4.74 -22.37
C LEU A 71 0.29 4.96 -23.88
N GLU A 72 -0.67 4.51 -24.67
CA GLU A 72 -0.74 4.76 -26.11
C GLU A 72 -1.74 5.86 -26.40
N LEU A 73 -1.28 7.00 -26.88
CA LEU A 73 -2.10 8.13 -27.29
C LEU A 73 -2.10 8.24 -28.80
N THR A 74 -3.10 7.65 -29.45
CA THR A 74 -3.33 7.76 -30.90
C THR A 74 -4.52 8.67 -31.17
N TYR A 75 -4.32 9.72 -31.96
CA TYR A 75 -5.33 10.76 -32.15
C TYR A 75 -5.26 11.43 -33.52
N VAL A 76 -6.37 12.06 -33.89
CA VAL A 76 -6.48 13.04 -35.00
C VAL A 76 -7.04 14.34 -34.44
N SER A 77 -6.35 15.42 -34.68
CA SER A 77 -6.84 16.79 -34.40
C SER A 77 -7.29 17.44 -35.71
N ALA A 78 -8.59 17.62 -35.90
CA ALA A 78 -9.18 18.17 -37.10
C ALA A 78 -10.00 19.45 -36.78
N PRO A 79 -10.04 20.47 -37.69
CA PRO A 79 -10.84 21.68 -37.48
C PRO A 79 -12.32 21.35 -37.23
N GLY A 80 -12.92 21.97 -36.22
CA GLY A 80 -14.33 21.77 -35.85
C GLY A 80 -14.60 20.55 -34.94
N GLY A 81 -13.61 19.73 -34.68
CA GLY A 81 -13.66 18.65 -33.70
C GLY A 81 -12.79 18.91 -32.50
N ASP A 82 -12.93 18.07 -31.48
CA ASP A 82 -12.10 18.11 -30.26
C ASP A 82 -11.85 16.68 -29.74
N TRP A 83 -10.79 16.49 -28.97
CA TRP A 83 -10.59 15.32 -28.17
C TRP A 83 -10.00 15.72 -26.81
N TYR A 84 -10.24 14.87 -25.84
CA TYR A 84 -9.81 15.07 -24.47
C TYR A 84 -9.32 13.75 -23.88
N SER A 85 -8.24 13.82 -23.12
CA SER A 85 -7.78 12.73 -22.29
C SER A 85 -7.30 13.24 -20.94
N GLU A 86 -7.45 12.44 -19.92
CA GLU A 86 -6.83 12.69 -18.61
C GLU A 86 -6.25 11.42 -18.02
N ILE A 87 -5.19 11.60 -17.25
CA ILE A 87 -4.49 10.58 -16.48
C ILE A 87 -4.62 10.99 -15.02
N GLN A 88 -5.42 10.23 -14.26
CA GLN A 88 -5.81 10.60 -12.91
C GLN A 88 -4.73 10.18 -11.91
N TYR A 89 -4.52 11.00 -10.91
CA TYR A 89 -3.76 10.62 -9.73
C TYR A 89 -4.57 9.65 -8.89
N CYS A 90 -3.94 8.50 -8.59
CA CYS A 90 -4.50 7.54 -7.64
C CYS A 90 -3.71 7.67 -6.32
N PRO A 91 -4.22 8.43 -5.33
CA PRO A 91 -3.51 8.64 -4.09
C PRO A 91 -3.39 7.32 -3.33
N VAL A 92 -2.23 7.06 -2.79
CA VAL A 92 -2.06 6.03 -1.78
C VAL A 92 -2.80 6.50 -0.53
N ARG A 93 -3.85 5.77 -0.16
CA ARG A 93 -4.80 6.16 0.88
C ARG A 93 -4.10 6.50 2.19
N GLY A 94 -4.37 7.67 2.74
CA GLY A 94 -3.84 8.13 4.02
C GLY A 94 -2.41 8.65 3.99
N ASN A 95 -1.77 8.78 2.83
CA ASN A 95 -0.44 9.37 2.72
C ASN A 95 -0.50 10.81 2.21
N ASP A 96 0.27 11.67 2.87
CA ASP A 96 0.61 13.00 2.37
C ASP A 96 1.84 12.91 1.46
N PHE A 97 2.06 13.96 0.64
CA PHE A 97 3.29 14.09 -0.11
C PHE A 97 4.45 14.36 0.82
N PHE A 98 5.53 13.62 0.62
CA PHE A 98 6.77 13.78 1.37
C PHE A 98 7.74 14.76 0.73
N ARG A 99 7.51 15.12 -0.54
CA ARG A 99 8.35 16.07 -1.28
C ARG A 99 7.48 17.15 -1.87
N GLU A 100 7.87 18.40 -1.71
CA GLU A 100 7.20 19.52 -2.36
C GLU A 100 7.50 19.47 -3.87
N PRO A 101 6.48 19.18 -4.72
CA PRO A 101 6.70 19.08 -6.15
C PRO A 101 6.95 20.46 -6.75
N SER A 102 7.83 20.51 -7.73
CA SER A 102 8.12 21.71 -8.52
C SER A 102 8.04 21.52 -10.02
N THR A 103 8.00 20.26 -10.47
CA THR A 103 8.12 19.89 -11.87
C THR A 103 7.20 18.72 -12.19
N LEU A 104 6.46 18.80 -13.30
CA LEU A 104 5.82 17.65 -13.92
C LEU A 104 6.84 17.00 -14.86
N SER A 105 7.20 15.75 -14.57
CA SER A 105 8.13 14.94 -15.36
C SER A 105 7.39 13.82 -16.09
N MET A 106 7.81 13.51 -17.30
CA MET A 106 7.30 12.37 -18.07
C MET A 106 8.29 11.91 -19.15
N GLN A 107 8.13 10.68 -19.60
CA GLN A 107 8.79 10.17 -20.78
C GLN A 107 7.83 10.17 -21.95
N VAL A 108 8.28 10.69 -23.09
CA VAL A 108 7.51 10.79 -24.33
C VAL A 108 8.27 10.12 -25.46
N ARG A 109 7.58 9.26 -26.22
CA ARG A 109 8.14 8.65 -27.43
C ARG A 109 7.20 8.84 -28.60
N LEU A 110 7.70 9.39 -29.67
CA LEU A 110 6.97 9.52 -30.93
C LEU A 110 7.09 8.19 -31.71
N ARG A 111 5.98 7.71 -32.24
CA ARG A 111 5.97 6.51 -33.11
C ARG A 111 6.57 6.83 -34.49
N GLU A 112 6.15 7.95 -35.06
CA GLU A 112 6.57 8.46 -36.37
C GLU A 112 6.94 9.93 -36.25
N SER A 113 7.56 10.46 -37.33
CA SER A 113 7.79 11.90 -37.45
C SER A 113 6.47 12.66 -37.55
N MET A 114 6.34 13.73 -36.80
CA MET A 114 5.13 14.50 -36.72
C MET A 114 5.38 16.02 -36.77
N ASN A 115 4.37 16.78 -37.13
CA ASN A 115 4.37 18.23 -36.93
C ASN A 115 4.43 18.53 -35.43
N ALA A 116 5.51 19.17 -34.98
CA ALA A 116 5.69 19.49 -33.55
C ALA A 116 4.55 20.36 -32.98
N ALA A 117 3.90 21.19 -33.81
CA ALA A 117 2.77 22.00 -33.37
C ALA A 117 1.49 21.17 -33.12
N ALA A 118 1.39 19.96 -33.70
CA ALA A 118 0.30 19.02 -33.47
C ALA A 118 0.45 18.19 -32.20
N LEU A 119 1.62 18.28 -31.51
CA LEU A 119 1.80 17.69 -30.17
C LEU A 119 0.71 18.21 -29.21
N PRO A 120 0.22 17.38 -28.28
CA PRO A 120 -0.83 17.77 -27.36
C PRO A 120 -0.51 19.00 -26.53
N ASN A 121 -1.54 19.74 -26.19
CA ASN A 121 -1.53 20.69 -25.09
C ASN A 121 -1.79 19.94 -23.78
N ILE A 122 -1.03 20.27 -22.76
CA ILE A 122 -1.07 19.64 -21.44
C ILE A 122 -1.45 20.65 -20.36
N ALA A 123 -2.28 20.24 -19.42
CA ALA A 123 -2.64 21.00 -18.23
C ALA A 123 -2.74 20.06 -17.01
N ILE A 124 -2.79 20.63 -15.84
CA ILE A 124 -3.10 19.89 -14.59
C ILE A 124 -4.53 20.25 -14.19
N ARG A 125 -5.34 19.23 -13.90
CA ARG A 125 -6.70 19.38 -13.38
C ARG A 125 -6.70 19.29 -11.87
N TYR A 126 -7.43 20.20 -11.22
CA TYR A 126 -7.70 20.15 -9.79
C TYR A 126 -8.88 19.22 -9.45
N ALA A 127 -8.99 18.88 -8.17
CA ALA A 127 -10.09 18.07 -7.64
C ALA A 127 -11.48 18.72 -7.82
N ASP A 128 -11.54 20.06 -7.86
CA ASP A 128 -12.77 20.83 -8.12
C ASP A 128 -13.13 20.94 -9.62
N SER A 129 -12.41 20.21 -10.47
CA SER A 129 -12.57 20.18 -11.94
C SER A 129 -12.14 21.47 -12.67
N THR A 130 -11.45 22.38 -12.01
CA THR A 130 -10.77 23.49 -12.68
C THR A 130 -9.42 23.04 -13.24
N TYR A 131 -8.84 23.84 -14.13
CA TYR A 131 -7.59 23.52 -14.83
C TYR A 131 -6.60 24.66 -14.69
N THR A 132 -5.32 24.30 -14.70
CA THR A 132 -4.24 25.26 -14.96
C THR A 132 -4.30 25.75 -16.40
N GLN A 133 -3.42 26.70 -16.79
CA GLN A 133 -3.25 27.01 -18.19
C GLN A 133 -2.72 25.80 -18.97
N TYR A 134 -3.16 25.69 -20.24
CA TYR A 134 -2.68 24.68 -21.17
C TYR A 134 -1.35 25.11 -21.80
N LEU A 135 -0.37 24.19 -21.78
CA LEU A 135 0.97 24.37 -22.35
C LEU A 135 1.16 23.39 -23.49
N ASN A 136 1.73 23.81 -24.62
CA ASN A 136 2.00 22.86 -25.70
C ASN A 136 3.29 22.07 -25.41
N LEU A 137 3.23 20.74 -25.50
CA LEU A 137 4.35 19.84 -25.22
C LEU A 137 5.60 20.12 -26.06
N ARG A 138 5.44 20.69 -27.29
CA ARG A 138 6.58 21.05 -28.16
C ARG A 138 7.58 21.98 -27.48
N ASN A 139 7.12 22.83 -26.55
CA ASN A 139 7.97 23.80 -25.88
C ASN A 139 8.95 23.15 -24.90
N TYR A 140 8.66 21.92 -24.49
CA TYR A 140 9.44 21.16 -23.49
C TYR A 140 10.13 19.92 -24.08
N LEU A 141 9.75 19.52 -25.28
CA LEU A 141 10.36 18.40 -26.00
C LEU A 141 11.54 18.91 -26.85
N LYS A 142 12.75 18.73 -26.35
CA LYS A 142 13.99 19.25 -27.00
C LYS A 142 14.33 18.52 -28.31
N ASP A 143 13.85 17.30 -28.48
CA ASP A 143 14.11 16.45 -29.64
C ASP A 143 12.82 15.70 -30.01
N THR A 144 12.53 15.60 -31.28
CA THR A 144 11.33 14.96 -31.84
C THR A 144 11.66 13.76 -32.71
N ARG A 145 12.86 13.16 -32.54
CA ARG A 145 13.20 11.93 -33.26
C ARG A 145 12.27 10.79 -32.90
N PRO A 146 11.63 10.15 -33.89
CA PRO A 146 10.74 9.03 -33.63
C PRO A 146 11.52 7.79 -33.12
N GLY A 147 10.83 6.95 -32.39
CA GLY A 147 11.38 5.68 -31.91
C GLY A 147 12.28 5.78 -30.69
N VAL A 148 12.54 6.97 -30.18
CA VAL A 148 13.40 7.24 -29.01
C VAL A 148 12.56 7.82 -27.88
N TRP A 149 12.85 7.47 -26.64
CA TRP A 149 12.28 8.08 -25.45
C TRP A 149 12.95 9.41 -25.16
N HIS A 150 12.15 10.42 -24.92
CA HIS A 150 12.57 11.78 -24.60
C HIS A 150 12.02 12.17 -23.24
N SER A 151 12.90 12.60 -22.33
CA SER A 151 12.47 13.15 -21.03
C SER A 151 11.90 14.55 -21.23
N VAL A 152 10.71 14.77 -20.72
CA VAL A 152 10.03 16.06 -20.66
C VAL A 152 9.94 16.48 -19.21
N SER A 153 10.32 17.73 -18.92
CA SER A 153 10.26 18.33 -17.60
C SER A 153 9.61 19.71 -17.72
N ILE A 154 8.49 19.89 -17.08
CA ILE A 154 7.69 21.12 -17.13
C ILE A 154 7.64 21.72 -15.73
N PRO A 155 8.25 22.89 -15.48
CA PRO A 155 8.13 23.58 -14.21
C PRO A 155 6.64 23.84 -13.86
N LEU A 156 6.25 23.59 -12.61
CA LEU A 156 4.87 23.86 -12.18
C LEU A 156 4.52 25.35 -12.25
N GLU A 157 5.50 26.23 -12.15
CA GLU A 157 5.33 27.67 -12.35
C GLU A 157 4.82 28.03 -13.76
N ASP A 158 5.22 27.27 -14.79
CA ASP A 158 4.76 27.46 -16.16
C ASP A 158 3.27 27.15 -16.29
N PHE A 159 2.70 26.31 -15.43
CA PHE A 159 1.27 26.09 -15.31
C PHE A 159 0.56 27.17 -14.49
N GLY A 160 1.27 28.14 -13.93
CA GLY A 160 0.74 29.13 -13.00
C GLY A 160 0.67 28.63 -11.55
N LEU A 161 1.39 27.55 -11.23
CA LEU A 161 1.43 26.96 -9.88
C LEU A 161 2.70 27.39 -9.15
N ASN A 162 2.53 27.96 -7.97
CA ASN A 162 3.66 28.30 -7.11
C ASN A 162 3.92 27.14 -6.13
N ALA A 163 5.05 26.43 -6.32
CA ALA A 163 5.36 25.17 -5.67
C ALA A 163 5.41 25.24 -4.13
N VAL A 164 5.90 26.35 -3.56
CA VAL A 164 6.28 26.39 -2.14
C VAL A 164 5.13 26.75 -1.20
N ASN A 165 4.12 27.50 -1.66
CA ASN A 165 3.06 28.03 -0.79
C ASN A 165 1.63 27.78 -1.30
N ASP A 166 1.45 27.02 -2.37
CA ASP A 166 0.14 26.83 -2.96
C ASP A 166 -0.59 25.63 -2.34
N THR A 167 -1.58 25.92 -1.52
CA THR A 167 -2.47 24.90 -0.97
C THR A 167 -3.20 24.11 -2.07
N ASN A 168 -3.20 24.60 -3.32
CA ASN A 168 -3.79 23.90 -4.45
C ASN A 168 -2.95 22.71 -4.92
N ILE A 169 -1.63 22.68 -4.70
CA ILE A 169 -0.79 21.53 -5.08
C ILE A 169 -1.34 20.24 -4.48
N LYS A 170 -1.80 20.27 -3.24
CA LYS A 170 -2.44 19.11 -2.57
C LYS A 170 -3.78 18.70 -3.19
N LYS A 171 -4.33 19.49 -4.09
CA LYS A 171 -5.61 19.23 -4.78
C LYS A 171 -5.45 18.83 -6.23
N LEU A 172 -4.23 18.61 -6.71
CA LEU A 172 -3.99 18.16 -8.08
C LEU A 172 -4.58 16.76 -8.27
N ALA A 173 -5.37 16.57 -9.32
CA ALA A 173 -6.12 15.34 -9.49
C ALA A 173 -5.81 14.58 -10.77
N ALA A 174 -5.38 15.26 -11.84
CA ALA A 174 -5.09 14.62 -13.11
C ALA A 174 -4.15 15.47 -13.99
N VAL A 175 -3.44 14.80 -14.88
CA VAL A 175 -2.81 15.39 -16.05
C VAL A 175 -3.80 15.31 -17.20
N ALA A 176 -4.17 16.45 -17.79
CA ALA A 176 -5.12 16.56 -18.88
C ALA A 176 -4.42 16.88 -20.21
N LEU A 177 -4.86 16.23 -21.28
CA LEU A 177 -4.33 16.42 -22.64
C LEU A 177 -5.45 16.82 -23.59
N ARG A 178 -5.14 17.75 -24.50
CA ARG A 178 -6.05 18.25 -25.55
C ARG A 178 -5.30 18.44 -26.86
N PRO A 179 -6.03 18.62 -27.99
CA PRO A 179 -5.45 18.91 -29.30
C PRO A 179 -4.41 20.04 -29.25
N GLY A 180 -3.28 19.81 -29.92
CA GLY A 180 -2.41 20.89 -30.40
C GLY A 180 -3.00 21.55 -31.65
N THR A 181 -2.13 21.92 -32.61
CA THR A 181 -2.61 22.44 -33.90
C THR A 181 -3.35 21.35 -34.66
N ALA A 182 -4.55 21.68 -35.13
CA ALA A 182 -5.40 20.79 -35.91
C ALA A 182 -4.91 20.75 -37.38
N ASP A 183 -4.26 19.69 -37.80
CA ASP A 183 -3.76 19.49 -39.17
C ASP A 183 -4.42 18.30 -39.88
N GLY A 184 -5.29 17.55 -39.17
CA GLY A 184 -6.07 16.45 -39.72
C GLY A 184 -5.29 15.14 -39.88
N ASN A 185 -4.04 15.09 -39.45
CA ASN A 185 -3.21 13.88 -39.53
C ASN A 185 -3.37 13.00 -38.28
N GLU A 186 -3.21 11.68 -38.47
CA GLU A 186 -3.15 10.75 -37.38
C GLU A 186 -1.73 10.68 -36.80
N TYR A 187 -1.64 10.75 -35.48
CA TYR A 187 -0.38 10.63 -34.75
C TYR A 187 -0.50 9.64 -33.58
N THR A 188 0.59 8.94 -33.30
CA THR A 188 0.70 8.10 -32.10
C THR A 188 1.93 8.53 -31.30
N ILE A 189 1.69 8.84 -30.02
CA ILE A 189 2.75 9.03 -29.03
C ILE A 189 2.56 8.05 -27.87
N TYR A 190 3.67 7.68 -27.24
CA TYR A 190 3.66 6.89 -26.01
C TYR A 190 4.08 7.77 -24.85
N LEU A 191 3.38 7.64 -23.73
CA LEU A 191 3.65 8.36 -22.49
C LEU A 191 3.96 7.35 -21.38
N ASP A 192 4.98 7.64 -20.58
CA ASP A 192 5.39 6.77 -19.48
C ASP A 192 6.01 7.60 -18.35
N ASP A 193 6.10 7.01 -17.15
CA ASP A 193 6.79 7.58 -15.98
C ASP A 193 6.32 9.03 -15.69
N ILE A 194 4.99 9.22 -15.61
CA ILE A 194 4.36 10.54 -15.42
C ILE A 194 4.23 10.81 -13.93
N GLU A 195 4.98 11.80 -13.42
CA GLU A 195 5.05 12.10 -12.00
C GLU A 195 5.37 13.55 -11.70
N LEU A 196 5.10 13.99 -10.47
CA LEU A 196 5.60 15.27 -9.97
C LEU A 196 6.89 15.05 -9.19
N LEU A 197 7.91 15.82 -9.52
CA LEU A 197 9.22 15.76 -8.88
C LEU A 197 9.54 17.07 -8.13
N PRO A 198 10.33 17.02 -7.04
CA PRO A 198 10.80 18.20 -6.33
C PRO A 198 11.86 18.97 -7.14
N ALA A 199 12.13 20.22 -6.75
CA ALA A 199 13.14 21.08 -7.40
C ALA A 199 14.55 20.51 -7.29
N SER A 200 14.87 19.91 -6.16
CA SER A 200 16.16 19.27 -5.92
C SER A 200 15.95 17.77 -5.77
N LEU A 201 16.40 17.02 -6.74
CA LEU A 201 16.47 15.57 -6.66
C LEU A 201 17.72 15.16 -5.88
N PRO A 202 17.66 14.08 -5.08
CA PRO A 202 18.85 13.51 -4.49
C PRO A 202 19.86 13.18 -5.58
N SER A 203 21.03 13.77 -5.49
CA SER A 203 22.15 13.48 -6.40
C SER A 203 23.07 12.50 -5.70
N VAL A 204 23.24 11.32 -6.27
CA VAL A 204 24.13 10.29 -5.74
C VAL A 204 25.36 10.20 -6.65
N SER A 205 26.54 10.26 -6.06
CA SER A 205 27.79 10.13 -6.82
C SER A 205 28.01 8.70 -7.36
N ALA A 206 27.44 7.69 -6.71
CA ALA A 206 27.42 6.30 -7.19
C ALA A 206 26.35 5.49 -6.42
N LEU A 207 25.52 4.79 -7.15
CA LEU A 207 24.59 3.81 -6.57
C LEU A 207 25.30 2.47 -6.34
N ASN A 208 25.10 1.88 -5.18
CA ASN A 208 25.56 0.51 -4.91
C ASN A 208 24.70 -0.51 -5.65
N ALA A 209 25.32 -1.58 -6.15
CA ALA A 209 24.59 -2.71 -6.68
C ALA A 209 23.73 -3.35 -5.58
N PRO A 210 22.45 -3.69 -5.85
CA PRO A 210 21.62 -4.42 -4.89
C PRO A 210 22.21 -5.80 -4.57
N VAL A 211 21.97 -6.29 -3.35
CA VAL A 211 22.39 -7.64 -2.94
C VAL A 211 21.17 -8.56 -3.00
N LEU A 212 21.13 -9.44 -4.01
CA LEU A 212 20.10 -10.48 -4.10
C LEU A 212 20.33 -11.53 -2.99
N GLN A 213 19.26 -11.90 -2.30
CA GLN A 213 19.29 -12.91 -1.24
C GLN A 213 18.95 -14.29 -1.76
N GLU A 214 17.88 -14.40 -2.54
CA GLU A 214 17.39 -15.69 -3.07
C GLU A 214 16.57 -15.54 -4.35
N ALA A 215 16.44 -16.64 -5.07
CA ALA A 215 15.40 -16.90 -6.06
C ALA A 215 14.67 -18.18 -5.65
N LYS A 216 13.42 -18.06 -5.15
CA LYS A 216 12.60 -19.20 -4.71
C LYS A 216 11.60 -19.55 -5.81
N ALA A 217 11.76 -20.75 -6.36
CA ALA A 217 10.84 -21.23 -7.39
C ALA A 217 9.59 -21.86 -6.78
N TYR A 218 8.50 -21.74 -7.53
CA TYR A 218 7.22 -22.40 -7.30
C TYR A 218 6.78 -23.08 -8.61
N GLU A 219 5.51 -23.50 -8.71
CA GLU A 219 5.05 -24.24 -9.89
C GLU A 219 5.14 -23.43 -11.17
N ARG A 220 4.73 -22.16 -11.16
CA ARG A 220 4.62 -21.31 -12.35
C ARG A 220 5.23 -19.92 -12.20
N HIS A 221 5.88 -19.64 -11.08
CA HIS A 221 6.52 -18.37 -10.84
C HIS A 221 7.79 -18.53 -10.01
N ILE A 222 8.60 -17.48 -10.01
CA ILE A 222 9.79 -17.37 -9.18
C ILE A 222 9.73 -16.06 -8.41
N ASP A 223 9.87 -16.16 -7.09
CA ASP A 223 10.06 -15.00 -6.21
C ASP A 223 11.55 -14.68 -6.11
N ILE A 224 11.91 -13.43 -6.32
CA ILE A 224 13.25 -12.92 -6.04
C ILE A 224 13.18 -11.89 -4.92
N LYS A 225 14.18 -11.91 -4.03
CA LYS A 225 14.28 -11.02 -2.88
C LYS A 225 15.67 -10.45 -2.77
N TRP A 226 15.78 -9.18 -2.39
CA TRP A 226 17.06 -8.48 -2.18
C TRP A 226 17.07 -7.71 -0.87
N ILE A 227 18.26 -7.30 -0.43
CA ILE A 227 18.43 -6.47 0.76
C ILE A 227 18.04 -5.04 0.39
N PRO A 228 17.09 -4.40 1.14
CA PRO A 228 16.75 -3.01 0.92
C PRO A 228 17.97 -2.10 1.16
N GLN A 229 18.15 -1.11 0.31
CA GLN A 229 19.15 -0.06 0.47
C GLN A 229 18.51 1.22 1.04
N SER A 230 19.31 2.27 1.29
CA SER A 230 18.78 3.58 1.65
C SER A 230 17.78 4.06 0.59
N LYS A 231 16.64 4.59 1.07
CA LYS A 231 15.49 4.87 0.21
C LYS A 231 15.52 6.25 -0.44
N GLU A 232 16.31 7.16 0.13
CA GLU A 232 16.29 8.57 -0.29
C GLU A 232 16.90 8.78 -1.67
N ASP A 233 17.86 7.94 -2.03
CA ASP A 233 18.66 8.06 -3.24
C ASP A 233 18.11 7.24 -4.41
N ILE A 234 17.23 6.28 -4.14
CA ILE A 234 16.72 5.32 -5.12
C ILE A 234 15.31 5.70 -5.53
N LYS A 235 15.11 5.91 -6.82
CA LYS A 235 13.78 6.08 -7.43
C LYS A 235 13.05 4.73 -7.50
N TYR A 236 13.72 3.71 -8.05
CA TYR A 236 13.22 2.34 -8.13
C TYR A 236 14.35 1.33 -8.30
N TYR A 237 14.06 0.06 -8.03
CA TYR A 237 14.85 -1.08 -8.46
C TYR A 237 14.35 -1.54 -9.82
N ARG A 238 15.27 -1.87 -10.75
CA ARG A 238 14.94 -2.47 -12.04
C ARG A 238 15.35 -3.93 -12.03
N ILE A 239 14.41 -4.80 -12.42
CA ILE A 239 14.58 -6.24 -12.40
C ILE A 239 14.79 -6.74 -13.82
N TYR A 240 15.85 -7.49 -14.02
CA TYR A 240 16.20 -8.12 -15.28
C TYR A 240 16.04 -9.63 -15.20
N ARG A 241 15.50 -10.21 -16.28
CA ARG A 241 15.38 -11.65 -16.47
C ARG A 241 16.11 -12.11 -17.72
N SER A 242 16.70 -13.31 -17.64
CA SER A 242 17.25 -14.03 -18.77
C SER A 242 16.79 -15.50 -18.72
N PHE A 243 16.61 -16.12 -19.90
CA PHE A 243 16.36 -17.56 -19.99
C PHE A 243 17.61 -18.36 -20.41
N ASP A 244 18.64 -17.70 -20.92
CA ASP A 244 19.90 -18.29 -21.35
C ASP A 244 21.09 -17.99 -20.41
N GLY A 245 20.88 -17.09 -19.44
CA GLY A 245 21.92 -16.61 -18.52
C GLY A 245 22.88 -15.58 -19.12
N VAL A 246 22.66 -15.17 -20.38
CA VAL A 246 23.52 -14.26 -21.14
C VAL A 246 22.77 -13.00 -21.55
N THR A 247 21.61 -13.16 -22.17
CA THR A 247 20.78 -12.06 -22.68
C THR A 247 19.72 -11.68 -21.65
N TYR A 248 19.89 -10.53 -21.01
CA TYR A 248 18.98 -10.04 -19.99
C TYR A 248 18.04 -8.96 -20.54
N GLN A 249 16.76 -9.07 -20.20
CA GLN A 249 15.73 -8.07 -20.53
C GLN A 249 15.13 -7.51 -19.24
N PRO A 250 14.91 -6.20 -19.15
CA PRO A 250 14.20 -5.63 -18.03
C PRO A 250 12.73 -6.10 -18.04
N VAL A 251 12.23 -6.59 -16.92
CA VAL A 251 10.87 -7.17 -16.80
C VAL A 251 9.98 -6.43 -15.82
N ALA A 252 10.55 -5.70 -14.87
CA ALA A 252 9.77 -4.94 -13.89
C ALA A 252 10.61 -3.84 -13.24
N ILE A 253 9.90 -2.90 -12.61
CA ILE A 253 10.46 -2.01 -11.61
C ILE A 253 9.79 -2.25 -10.26
N ARG A 254 10.47 -1.89 -9.17
CA ARG A 254 9.93 -1.91 -7.81
C ARG A 254 10.36 -0.68 -7.04
N ARG A 255 9.42 -0.05 -6.37
CA ARG A 255 9.69 1.12 -5.53
C ARG A 255 10.67 0.78 -4.38
N PRO A 256 11.42 1.73 -3.84
CA PRO A 256 12.50 1.47 -2.88
C PRO A 256 12.08 0.72 -1.60
N TRP A 257 10.81 0.84 -1.21
CA TRP A 257 10.27 0.13 -0.04
C TRP A 257 9.86 -1.33 -0.34
N MET A 258 9.89 -1.75 -1.60
CA MET A 258 9.60 -3.12 -2.03
C MET A 258 10.91 -3.81 -2.36
N ASN A 259 11.19 -4.91 -1.70
CA ASN A 259 12.41 -5.69 -1.87
C ASN A 259 12.15 -7.11 -2.38
N ARG A 260 11.01 -7.28 -3.05
CA ARG A 260 10.58 -8.55 -3.64
C ARG A 260 9.90 -8.34 -4.99
N TYR A 261 10.10 -9.28 -5.88
CA TYR A 261 9.39 -9.39 -7.15
C TYR A 261 8.98 -10.82 -7.40
N THR A 262 7.73 -11.04 -7.77
CA THR A 262 7.19 -12.32 -8.22
C THR A 262 7.11 -12.31 -9.74
N ASP A 263 7.89 -13.16 -10.39
CA ASP A 263 7.92 -13.30 -11.84
C ASP A 263 7.09 -14.51 -12.28
N PHE A 264 5.92 -14.26 -12.86
CA PHE A 264 5.05 -15.31 -13.37
C PHE A 264 5.53 -15.81 -14.72
N LEU A 265 6.02 -17.06 -14.78
CA LEU A 265 6.53 -17.71 -16.00
C LEU A 265 5.47 -18.55 -16.71
N GLY A 266 4.40 -18.94 -16.01
CA GLY A 266 3.26 -19.67 -16.57
C GLY A 266 3.48 -21.15 -16.84
N GLU A 267 4.72 -21.64 -16.75
CA GLU A 267 5.13 -23.00 -17.14
C GLU A 267 5.95 -23.67 -16.05
N VAL A 268 5.83 -24.98 -15.97
CA VAL A 268 6.66 -25.86 -15.14
C VAL A 268 7.97 -26.21 -15.87
N GLY A 269 9.05 -26.38 -15.12
CA GLY A 269 10.36 -26.76 -15.66
C GLY A 269 11.12 -25.62 -16.34
N LYS A 270 10.64 -24.38 -16.20
CA LYS A 270 11.26 -23.21 -16.83
C LYS A 270 12.32 -22.60 -15.92
N LYS A 271 13.56 -22.59 -16.40
CA LYS A 271 14.69 -21.94 -15.73
C LYS A 271 14.77 -20.47 -16.11
N ALA A 272 14.97 -19.61 -15.11
CA ALA A 272 15.23 -18.19 -15.33
C ALA A 272 16.36 -17.69 -14.43
N TYR A 273 17.08 -16.70 -14.93
CA TYR A 273 18.19 -16.00 -14.27
C TYR A 273 17.80 -14.56 -14.04
N TYR A 274 18.20 -13.98 -12.91
CA TYR A 274 17.81 -12.63 -12.53
C TYR A 274 18.99 -11.81 -12.07
N LYS A 275 18.93 -10.51 -12.37
CA LYS A 275 19.75 -9.45 -11.82
C LYS A 275 18.83 -8.31 -11.39
N VAL A 276 19.29 -7.50 -10.46
CA VAL A 276 18.61 -6.28 -10.02
C VAL A 276 19.61 -5.14 -10.00
N THR A 277 19.16 -3.97 -10.44
CA THR A 277 19.90 -2.71 -10.34
C THR A 277 19.09 -1.70 -9.52
N ALA A 278 19.75 -0.69 -8.97
CA ALA A 278 19.12 0.48 -8.40
C ALA A 278 19.20 1.64 -9.41
N VAL A 279 18.15 2.44 -9.51
CA VAL A 279 18.07 3.59 -10.41
C VAL A 279 17.73 4.82 -9.58
N ASP A 280 18.48 5.92 -9.74
CA ASP A 280 18.22 7.19 -9.07
C ASP A 280 17.22 8.07 -9.85
N TYR A 281 16.91 9.25 -9.29
CA TYR A 281 15.99 10.21 -9.91
C TYR A 281 16.57 10.92 -11.15
N ALA A 282 17.88 10.86 -11.36
CA ALA A 282 18.53 11.33 -12.58
C ALA A 282 18.61 10.23 -13.65
N LEU A 283 18.01 9.06 -13.38
CA LEU A 283 18.00 7.85 -14.21
C LEU A 283 19.39 7.22 -14.38
N ASN A 284 20.33 7.51 -13.47
CA ASN A 284 21.57 6.75 -13.40
C ASN A 284 21.30 5.38 -12.79
N GLU A 285 21.92 4.37 -13.36
CA GLU A 285 21.72 2.97 -12.96
C GLU A 285 22.99 2.43 -12.32
N SER A 286 22.84 1.68 -11.23
CA SER A 286 23.95 1.01 -10.55
C SER A 286 24.54 -0.11 -11.41
N ASN A 287 25.69 -0.64 -10.99
CA ASN A 287 26.14 -1.93 -11.49
C ASN A 287 25.09 -3.02 -11.15
N ASP A 288 25.13 -4.11 -11.92
CA ASP A 288 24.31 -5.32 -11.71
C ASP A 288 24.58 -5.92 -10.32
N SER A 289 23.54 -6.46 -9.69
CA SER A 289 23.68 -7.42 -8.59
C SER A 289 24.39 -8.69 -9.06
N GLN A 290 24.77 -9.56 -8.11
CA GLN A 290 25.07 -10.96 -8.46
C GLN A 290 23.85 -11.60 -9.13
N THR A 291 24.10 -12.55 -10.03
CA THR A 291 23.06 -13.34 -10.68
C THR A 291 22.54 -14.44 -9.75
N VAL A 292 21.23 -14.56 -9.64
CA VAL A 292 20.56 -15.73 -9.06
C VAL A 292 19.73 -16.45 -10.11
N SER A 293 19.44 -17.73 -9.91
CA SER A 293 18.57 -18.49 -10.83
C SER A 293 17.75 -19.53 -10.10
N ALA A 294 16.59 -19.85 -10.64
CA ALA A 294 15.75 -20.94 -10.17
C ALA A 294 15.00 -21.59 -11.35
N THR A 295 14.45 -22.77 -11.11
CA THR A 295 13.66 -23.50 -12.09
C THR A 295 12.32 -23.86 -11.47
N THR A 296 11.23 -23.49 -12.12
CA THR A 296 9.87 -23.86 -11.71
C THR A 296 9.72 -25.40 -11.73
N TYR A 297 8.91 -25.96 -10.82
CA TYR A 297 8.77 -27.41 -10.67
C TYR A 297 7.32 -27.79 -10.34
N PRO A 298 6.90 -29.04 -10.66
CA PRO A 298 5.56 -29.49 -10.28
C PRO A 298 5.38 -29.46 -8.77
N MET A 299 4.26 -28.93 -8.30
CA MET A 299 3.91 -28.88 -6.88
C MET A 299 2.69 -29.75 -6.60
N THR A 300 2.65 -30.37 -5.42
CA THR A 300 1.46 -31.05 -4.93
C THR A 300 0.44 -30.03 -4.44
N ASP A 301 -0.82 -30.43 -4.26
CA ASP A 301 -1.87 -29.58 -3.73
C ASP A 301 -1.48 -29.00 -2.37
N GLU A 302 -0.87 -29.79 -1.49
CA GLU A 302 -0.39 -29.31 -0.18
C GLU A 302 0.69 -28.24 -0.32
N GLN A 303 1.64 -28.40 -1.22
CA GLN A 303 2.67 -27.39 -1.50
C GLN A 303 2.08 -26.11 -2.09
N LEU A 304 1.03 -26.22 -2.95
CA LEU A 304 0.32 -25.07 -3.49
C LEU A 304 -0.43 -24.32 -2.39
N LEU A 305 -1.09 -25.05 -1.47
CA LEU A 305 -1.73 -24.45 -0.31
C LEU A 305 -0.73 -23.75 0.62
N ASP A 306 0.42 -24.37 0.88
CA ASP A 306 1.50 -23.76 1.67
C ASP A 306 2.00 -22.47 1.01
N MET A 307 2.22 -22.49 -0.31
CA MET A 307 2.62 -21.31 -1.05
C MET A 307 1.62 -20.16 -0.89
N VAL A 308 0.32 -20.43 -1.03
CA VAL A 308 -0.73 -19.41 -0.85
C VAL A 308 -0.76 -18.91 0.59
N GLN A 309 -0.68 -19.78 1.58
CA GLN A 309 -0.64 -19.42 2.99
C GLN A 309 0.59 -18.58 3.31
N GLU A 310 1.78 -18.96 2.85
CA GLU A 310 3.01 -18.19 3.02
C GLU A 310 2.89 -16.80 2.39
N ALA A 311 2.30 -16.68 1.20
CA ALA A 311 2.09 -15.40 0.52
C ALA A 311 1.18 -14.47 1.33
N ASN A 312 0.08 -14.99 1.91
CA ASN A 312 -0.81 -14.21 2.77
C ASN A 312 -0.15 -13.88 4.12
N PHE A 313 0.57 -14.84 4.71
CA PHE A 313 1.31 -14.65 5.96
C PHE A 313 2.31 -13.49 5.88
N ARG A 314 2.98 -13.30 4.74
CA ARG A 314 3.94 -12.20 4.53
C ARG A 314 3.34 -10.81 4.76
N TYR A 315 2.05 -10.61 4.49
CA TYR A 315 1.38 -9.35 4.81
C TYR A 315 1.51 -9.01 6.30
N TYR A 316 1.25 -9.98 7.16
CA TYR A 316 1.29 -9.81 8.61
C TYR A 316 2.70 -9.88 9.20
N TRP A 317 3.63 -10.54 8.53
CA TRP A 317 4.99 -10.72 9.03
C TRP A 317 5.97 -9.66 8.51
N GLU A 318 6.14 -9.58 7.19
CA GLU A 318 7.04 -8.62 6.53
C GLU A 318 6.42 -7.23 6.45
N GLY A 319 5.11 -7.16 6.26
CA GLY A 319 4.33 -5.93 6.10
C GLY A 319 3.91 -5.26 7.41
N ALA A 320 4.13 -5.90 8.57
CA ALA A 320 3.77 -5.33 9.85
C ALA A 320 4.39 -3.95 10.09
N GLU A 321 3.72 -3.14 10.92
CA GLU A 321 4.29 -1.90 11.40
C GLU A 321 5.51 -2.21 12.31
N PRO A 322 6.71 -1.61 12.06
CA PRO A 322 7.96 -2.08 12.65
C PRO A 322 8.09 -1.85 14.15
N ASN A 323 7.45 -0.84 14.75
CA ASN A 323 7.55 -0.57 16.19
C ASN A 323 6.59 -1.42 17.00
N SER A 324 5.34 -1.53 16.56
CA SER A 324 4.29 -2.31 17.23
C SER A 324 4.34 -3.80 16.88
N GLY A 325 4.74 -4.16 15.67
CA GLY A 325 4.64 -5.51 15.13
C GLY A 325 3.24 -5.92 14.69
N LEU A 326 2.28 -5.00 14.72
CA LEU A 326 0.86 -5.18 14.36
C LEU A 326 0.60 -4.93 12.87
N ALA A 327 -0.56 -5.34 12.39
CA ALA A 327 -0.94 -5.21 10.99
C ALA A 327 -1.24 -3.76 10.60
N ARG A 328 -0.71 -3.33 9.46
CA ARG A 328 -1.13 -2.09 8.81
C ARG A 328 -2.49 -2.25 8.18
N GLU A 329 -3.18 -1.14 7.92
CA GLU A 329 -4.45 -1.14 7.19
C GLU A 329 -4.25 -1.61 5.74
N ASN A 330 -3.22 -1.11 5.07
CA ASN A 330 -2.85 -1.50 3.71
C ASN A 330 -1.37 -1.24 3.41
N ILE A 331 -0.86 -1.85 2.32
CA ILE A 331 0.52 -1.69 1.86
C ILE A 331 0.51 -1.53 0.32
N PRO A 332 1.05 -0.39 -0.19
CA PRO A 332 1.46 0.80 0.52
C PRO A 332 0.24 1.52 1.11
N GLY A 333 0.45 2.19 2.23
CA GLY A 333 -0.58 2.91 2.94
C GLY A 333 0.05 3.91 3.90
N ARG A 334 -0.73 4.46 4.80
CA ARG A 334 -0.20 5.23 5.91
C ARG A 334 0.65 4.30 6.78
N ASN A 335 1.98 4.50 6.72
CA ASN A 335 2.96 3.51 7.22
C ASN A 335 2.94 3.31 8.73
N ASP A 336 2.51 4.30 9.47
CA ASP A 336 2.40 4.34 10.93
C ASP A 336 1.03 3.87 11.44
N MET A 337 0.03 3.76 10.55
CA MET A 337 -1.33 3.39 10.94
C MET A 337 -1.51 1.87 10.97
N ILE A 338 -1.87 1.35 12.12
CA ILE A 338 -2.26 -0.05 12.33
C ILE A 338 -3.78 -0.16 12.45
N ALA A 339 -4.33 -1.23 11.88
CA ALA A 339 -5.73 -1.61 12.02
C ALA A 339 -5.85 -2.65 13.14
N THR A 340 -6.65 -2.35 14.15
CA THR A 340 -6.72 -3.14 15.39
C THR A 340 -7.30 -4.52 15.15
N GLY A 341 -8.43 -4.63 14.46
CA GLY A 341 -9.06 -5.93 14.17
C GLY A 341 -8.23 -6.77 13.21
N ALA A 342 -7.70 -6.16 12.13
CA ALA A 342 -6.79 -6.85 11.22
C ALA A 342 -5.56 -7.40 11.96
N SER A 343 -5.09 -6.71 13.00
CA SER A 343 -4.01 -7.20 13.86
C SER A 343 -4.40 -8.45 14.63
N GLY A 344 -5.66 -8.59 15.05
CA GLY A 344 -6.17 -9.82 15.67
C GLY A 344 -6.07 -11.03 14.74
N PHE A 345 -6.49 -10.88 13.48
CA PHE A 345 -6.30 -11.91 12.45
C PHE A 345 -4.82 -12.17 12.16
N GLY A 346 -4.01 -11.10 12.11
CA GLY A 346 -2.56 -11.21 11.93
C GLY A 346 -1.87 -12.01 13.04
N ILE A 347 -2.31 -11.87 14.28
CA ILE A 347 -1.84 -12.64 15.42
C ILE A 347 -2.09 -14.15 15.20
N MET A 348 -3.28 -14.53 14.75
CA MET A 348 -3.59 -15.94 14.42
C MET A 348 -2.78 -16.42 13.22
N ALA A 349 -2.57 -15.58 12.21
CA ALA A 349 -1.72 -15.91 11.07
C ALA A 349 -0.26 -16.14 11.48
N ILE A 350 0.27 -15.41 12.49
CA ILE A 350 1.63 -15.62 13.02
C ILE A 350 1.71 -17.00 13.70
N VAL A 351 0.72 -17.41 14.49
CA VAL A 351 0.65 -18.76 15.08
C VAL A 351 0.65 -19.82 13.97
N ALA A 352 -0.19 -19.67 12.96
CA ALA A 352 -0.21 -20.58 11.81
C ALA A 352 1.15 -20.62 11.08
N GLY A 353 1.82 -19.47 10.93
CA GLY A 353 3.15 -19.36 10.32
C GLY A 353 4.23 -20.12 11.08
N ILE A 354 4.15 -20.18 12.42
CA ILE A 354 5.04 -20.99 13.25
C ILE A 354 4.78 -22.48 13.00
N GLU A 355 3.52 -22.92 13.02
CA GLU A 355 3.14 -24.33 12.84
C GLU A 355 3.47 -24.84 11.42
N ARG A 356 3.38 -23.96 10.41
CA ARG A 356 3.76 -24.29 9.02
C ARG A 356 5.25 -24.13 8.76
N GLY A 357 6.04 -23.69 9.73
CA GLY A 357 7.50 -23.52 9.59
C GLY A 357 7.93 -22.33 8.70
N PHE A 358 7.05 -21.34 8.47
CA PHE A 358 7.40 -20.10 7.77
C PHE A 358 8.33 -19.23 8.62
N ILE A 359 8.18 -19.31 9.94
CA ILE A 359 9.04 -18.70 10.95
C ILE A 359 9.25 -19.69 12.11
N THR A 360 10.29 -19.45 12.88
CA THR A 360 10.55 -20.24 14.09
C THR A 360 9.66 -19.78 15.26
N ARG A 361 9.45 -20.66 16.25
CA ARG A 361 8.73 -20.29 17.48
C ARG A 361 9.40 -19.14 18.22
N GLU A 362 10.73 -19.10 18.26
CA GLU A 362 11.48 -18.01 18.91
C GLU A 362 11.23 -16.65 18.21
N GLU A 363 11.24 -16.61 16.89
CA GLU A 363 10.87 -15.39 16.14
C GLU A 363 9.44 -14.94 16.45
N GLY A 364 8.52 -15.89 16.54
CA GLY A 364 7.15 -15.63 16.98
C GLY A 364 7.10 -15.05 18.39
N VAL A 365 7.80 -15.66 19.35
CA VAL A 365 7.91 -15.17 20.74
C VAL A 365 8.42 -13.74 20.79
N GLN A 366 9.48 -13.41 20.03
CA GLN A 366 9.99 -12.03 19.98
C GLN A 366 8.95 -11.05 19.42
N ARG A 367 8.23 -11.45 18.39
CA ARG A 367 7.16 -10.64 17.82
C ARG A 367 6.04 -10.40 18.84
N PHE A 368 5.62 -11.42 19.59
CA PHE A 368 4.56 -11.29 20.58
C PHE A 368 4.96 -10.48 21.81
N LEU A 369 6.21 -10.56 22.26
CA LEU A 369 6.73 -9.65 23.29
C LEU A 369 6.65 -8.19 22.86
N LYS A 370 6.97 -7.91 21.60
CA LYS A 370 6.83 -6.56 21.02
C LYS A 370 5.36 -6.11 20.99
N ILE A 371 4.47 -6.93 20.43
CA ILE A 371 3.03 -6.65 20.33
C ILE A 371 2.42 -6.37 21.70
N THR A 372 2.64 -7.23 22.67
CA THR A 372 2.04 -7.07 24.00
C THR A 372 2.58 -5.84 24.71
N SER A 373 3.91 -5.59 24.64
CA SER A 373 4.51 -4.38 25.22
C SER A 373 3.99 -3.08 24.58
N PHE A 374 3.71 -3.08 23.28
CA PHE A 374 3.09 -1.95 22.61
C PHE A 374 1.65 -1.75 23.08
N LEU A 375 0.84 -2.80 23.08
CA LEU A 375 -0.57 -2.74 23.49
C LEU A 375 -0.75 -2.33 24.94
N GLU A 376 0.17 -2.65 25.84
CA GLU A 376 0.12 -2.19 27.24
C GLU A 376 0.17 -0.68 27.35
N LYS A 377 0.85 0.01 26.42
CA LYS A 377 1.08 1.46 26.41
C LYS A 377 0.09 2.23 25.52
N ALA A 378 -0.53 1.56 24.55
CA ALA A 378 -1.45 2.18 23.62
C ALA A 378 -2.68 2.78 24.33
N ASP A 379 -3.32 3.78 23.71
CA ASP A 379 -4.55 4.38 24.23
C ASP A 379 -5.65 3.33 24.38
N LYS A 380 -6.36 3.41 25.49
CA LYS A 380 -7.50 2.54 25.81
C LYS A 380 -8.64 3.35 26.42
N PHE A 381 -9.85 2.95 26.08
CA PHE A 381 -11.10 3.60 26.47
C PHE A 381 -11.97 2.55 27.15
N HIS A 382 -12.01 2.55 28.49
CA HIS A 382 -12.61 1.45 29.24
C HIS A 382 -12.09 0.07 28.82
N GLY A 383 -10.78 0.03 28.55
CA GLY A 383 -10.07 -1.18 28.14
C GLY A 383 -10.18 -1.55 26.66
N ALA A 384 -11.12 -0.97 25.92
CA ALA A 384 -11.17 -1.13 24.45
C ALA A 384 -10.12 -0.23 23.77
N VAL A 385 -9.59 -0.69 22.65
CA VAL A 385 -8.68 0.06 21.79
C VAL A 385 -9.45 0.73 20.65
N SER A 386 -8.83 1.69 19.98
CA SER A 386 -9.44 2.38 18.84
C SER A 386 -9.41 1.51 17.58
N HIS A 387 -10.23 1.84 16.59
CA HIS A 387 -10.21 1.22 15.27
C HIS A 387 -8.81 1.27 14.64
N PHE A 388 -8.23 2.46 14.60
CA PHE A 388 -6.86 2.67 14.14
C PHE A 388 -6.00 3.29 15.22
N ILE A 389 -4.74 2.85 15.27
CA ILE A 389 -3.75 3.32 16.23
C ILE A 389 -2.48 3.70 15.46
N ASP A 390 -1.83 4.78 15.86
CA ASP A 390 -0.49 5.12 15.39
C ASP A 390 0.53 4.13 15.98
N GLY A 391 1.20 3.40 15.12
CA GLY A 391 2.12 2.31 15.51
C GLY A 391 3.41 2.79 16.17
N THR A 392 3.73 4.09 16.07
CA THR A 392 4.90 4.69 16.72
C THR A 392 4.56 5.17 18.13
N THR A 393 3.43 5.85 18.28
CA THR A 393 3.05 6.55 19.51
C THR A 393 2.03 5.79 20.35
N GLY A 394 1.31 4.84 19.79
CA GLY A 394 0.19 4.16 20.45
C GLY A 394 -1.08 5.00 20.59
N LYS A 395 -1.14 6.15 19.91
CA LYS A 395 -2.27 7.08 19.97
C LYS A 395 -3.35 6.71 18.98
N THR A 396 -4.59 7.04 19.34
CA THR A 396 -5.75 6.91 18.46
C THR A 396 -5.59 7.72 17.18
N VAL A 397 -5.94 7.12 16.04
CA VAL A 397 -6.04 7.78 14.73
C VAL A 397 -7.51 7.82 14.32
N ALA A 398 -8.12 8.99 14.37
CA ALA A 398 -9.52 9.19 13.98
C ALA A 398 -9.68 9.24 12.44
N PHE A 399 -9.41 8.10 11.77
CA PHE A 399 -9.30 8.02 10.33
C PHE A 399 -10.65 8.21 9.60
N PHE A 400 -11.73 7.65 10.14
CA PHE A 400 -13.07 7.83 9.56
C PHE A 400 -13.73 9.16 9.94
N GLY A 401 -13.01 10.02 10.65
CA GLY A 401 -13.47 11.35 10.99
C GLY A 401 -13.48 11.62 12.49
N PRO A 402 -13.80 12.86 12.90
CA PRO A 402 -13.65 13.30 14.28
C PRO A 402 -14.43 12.50 15.34
N LYS A 403 -15.46 11.76 14.93
CA LYS A 403 -16.26 10.93 15.83
C LYS A 403 -15.60 9.58 16.15
N ASP A 404 -14.64 9.15 15.32
CA ASP A 404 -13.92 7.87 15.44
C ASP A 404 -12.63 8.06 16.26
N ASN A 405 -12.75 8.68 17.44
CA ASN A 405 -11.61 9.07 18.28
C ASN A 405 -11.59 8.38 19.64
N GLY A 406 -12.24 7.24 19.76
CA GLY A 406 -12.39 6.51 21.02
C GLY A 406 -12.21 5.01 20.90
N GLY A 407 -12.80 4.28 21.84
CA GLY A 407 -12.74 2.82 21.87
C GLY A 407 -13.75 2.20 20.91
N ASP A 408 -13.24 1.31 20.05
CA ASP A 408 -14.03 0.47 19.17
C ASP A 408 -14.12 -0.95 19.75
N LEU A 409 -15.33 -1.34 20.15
CA LEU A 409 -15.53 -2.61 20.84
C LEU A 409 -15.42 -3.82 19.90
N VAL A 410 -15.80 -3.65 18.63
CA VAL A 410 -15.77 -4.71 17.61
C VAL A 410 -14.34 -5.02 17.21
N GLU A 411 -13.56 -3.98 16.86
CA GLU A 411 -12.15 -4.12 16.54
C GLU A 411 -11.35 -4.68 17.75
N THR A 412 -11.69 -4.24 18.95
CA THR A 412 -11.15 -4.80 20.20
C THR A 412 -11.45 -6.29 20.31
N SER A 413 -12.64 -6.72 19.91
CA SER A 413 -13.02 -8.15 19.96
C SER A 413 -12.17 -8.99 19.02
N PHE A 414 -11.96 -8.54 17.80
CA PHE A 414 -11.08 -9.22 16.85
C PHE A 414 -9.64 -9.29 17.35
N LEU A 415 -9.13 -8.19 17.93
CA LEU A 415 -7.81 -8.18 18.54
C LEU A 415 -7.69 -9.24 19.66
N PHE A 416 -8.67 -9.28 20.57
CA PHE A 416 -8.66 -10.24 21.69
C PHE A 416 -8.87 -11.68 21.25
N GLN A 417 -9.62 -11.93 20.19
CA GLN A 417 -9.71 -13.27 19.60
C GLN A 417 -8.31 -13.79 19.23
N GLY A 418 -7.50 -12.94 18.57
CA GLY A 418 -6.11 -13.28 18.26
C GLY A 418 -5.23 -13.42 19.51
N LEU A 419 -5.30 -12.46 20.42
CA LEU A 419 -4.48 -12.47 21.64
C LEU A 419 -4.77 -13.70 22.52
N LEU A 420 -6.03 -14.08 22.70
CA LEU A 420 -6.40 -15.27 23.48
C LEU A 420 -5.96 -16.57 22.79
N THR A 421 -5.99 -16.62 21.46
CA THR A 421 -5.40 -17.72 20.67
C THR A 421 -3.91 -17.83 20.94
N ALA A 422 -3.18 -16.72 20.85
CA ALA A 422 -1.74 -16.69 21.14
C ALA A 422 -1.42 -17.04 22.58
N ARG A 423 -2.22 -16.57 23.54
CA ARG A 423 -2.08 -16.92 24.96
C ARG A 423 -2.17 -18.42 25.18
N GLN A 424 -3.06 -19.09 24.49
CA GLN A 424 -3.23 -20.54 24.58
C GLN A 424 -2.10 -21.29 23.86
N TYR A 425 -1.59 -20.74 22.76
CA TYR A 425 -0.53 -21.35 21.97
C TYR A 425 0.84 -21.28 22.65
N PHE A 426 1.22 -20.13 23.23
CA PHE A 426 2.49 -19.94 23.93
C PHE A 426 2.39 -20.48 25.36
N ASP A 427 2.45 -21.79 25.51
CA ASP A 427 2.18 -22.54 26.74
C ASP A 427 3.44 -23.00 27.51
N GLN A 428 4.63 -22.78 26.95
CA GLN A 428 5.88 -23.21 27.56
C GLN A 428 6.17 -22.45 28.86
N GLU A 429 6.83 -23.17 29.80
CA GLU A 429 7.13 -22.66 31.13
C GLU A 429 8.41 -21.78 31.20
N ASN A 430 8.86 -21.23 30.07
CA ASN A 430 9.94 -20.25 30.03
C ASN A 430 9.44 -18.82 30.35
N ASP A 431 10.34 -17.93 30.73
CA ASP A 431 10.01 -16.58 31.20
C ASP A 431 9.35 -15.71 30.12
N LYS A 432 9.78 -15.85 28.86
CA LYS A 432 9.26 -15.06 27.73
C LYS A 432 7.78 -15.40 27.45
N GLU A 433 7.46 -16.67 27.34
CA GLU A 433 6.08 -17.10 27.09
C GLU A 433 5.17 -16.83 28.30
N LYS A 434 5.69 -17.01 29.54
CA LYS A 434 4.98 -16.55 30.74
C LYS A 434 4.70 -15.05 30.74
N GLN A 435 5.64 -14.25 30.24
CA GLN A 435 5.43 -12.81 30.10
C GLN A 435 4.31 -12.49 29.09
N ILE A 436 4.32 -13.14 27.91
CA ILE A 436 3.27 -12.98 26.91
C ILE A 436 1.90 -13.30 27.53
N ARG A 437 1.76 -14.45 28.20
CA ARG A 437 0.49 -14.85 28.85
C ARG A 437 0.04 -13.83 29.88
N ARG A 438 0.93 -13.36 30.76
CA ARG A 438 0.61 -12.36 31.80
C ARG A 438 0.16 -11.03 31.21
N SER A 439 0.85 -10.55 30.17
CA SER A 439 0.47 -9.31 29.49
C SER A 439 -0.92 -9.43 28.85
N ILE A 440 -1.20 -10.53 28.14
CA ILE A 440 -2.51 -10.77 27.54
C ILE A 440 -3.60 -10.88 28.63
N ASP A 441 -3.36 -11.63 29.69
CA ASP A 441 -4.31 -11.74 30.83
C ASP A 441 -4.61 -10.39 31.48
N SER A 442 -3.59 -9.54 31.63
CA SER A 442 -3.75 -8.19 32.17
C SER A 442 -4.61 -7.32 31.25
N LEU A 443 -4.31 -7.31 29.95
CA LEU A 443 -5.09 -6.57 28.96
C LEU A 443 -6.56 -7.05 28.92
N TRP A 444 -6.76 -8.38 28.88
CA TRP A 444 -8.07 -9.03 28.84
C TRP A 444 -8.94 -8.69 30.06
N LYS A 445 -8.39 -8.73 31.27
CA LYS A 445 -9.09 -8.43 32.52
C LYS A 445 -9.56 -6.98 32.61
N ASN A 446 -8.94 -6.07 31.87
CA ASN A 446 -9.22 -4.65 31.94
C ASN A 446 -10.18 -4.15 30.86
N VAL A 447 -10.69 -5.01 29.97
CA VAL A 447 -11.76 -4.63 29.04
C VAL A 447 -13.09 -4.57 29.82
N GLU A 448 -13.66 -3.38 29.89
CA GLU A 448 -14.92 -3.11 30.59
C GLU A 448 -16.11 -3.36 29.66
N TRP A 449 -16.33 -4.61 29.25
CA TRP A 449 -17.40 -5.00 28.33
C TRP A 449 -18.76 -4.46 28.72
N SER A 450 -19.10 -4.53 30.02
CA SER A 450 -20.36 -4.02 30.55
C SER A 450 -20.52 -2.50 30.46
N TRP A 451 -19.43 -1.72 30.32
CA TRP A 451 -19.49 -0.30 30.05
C TRP A 451 -20.16 -0.01 28.71
N TYR A 452 -19.85 -0.81 27.71
CA TYR A 452 -20.35 -0.65 26.34
C TYR A 452 -21.83 -1.01 26.17
N LYS A 453 -22.56 -1.24 27.25
CA LYS A 453 -24.01 -1.27 27.28
C LYS A 453 -24.66 0.11 27.14
N GLN A 454 -23.91 1.20 27.30
CA GLN A 454 -24.37 2.58 27.34
C GLN A 454 -25.22 2.90 28.60
N PHE A 455 -26.18 2.04 28.98
CA PHE A 455 -26.97 2.15 30.19
C PHE A 455 -27.22 0.77 30.80
N LYS A 456 -27.55 0.76 32.12
CA LYS A 456 -27.59 -0.47 32.94
C LYS A 456 -28.44 -1.59 32.35
N ASP A 457 -29.63 -1.26 31.87
CA ASP A 457 -30.64 -2.23 31.44
C ASP A 457 -30.70 -2.39 29.91
N SER A 458 -29.69 -1.91 29.17
CA SER A 458 -29.58 -2.11 27.74
C SER A 458 -29.44 -3.60 27.41
N PRO A 459 -30.24 -4.14 26.47
CA PRO A 459 -30.02 -5.47 25.94
C PRO A 459 -28.88 -5.53 24.94
N TYR A 460 -28.37 -4.36 24.50
CA TYR A 460 -27.38 -4.25 23.44
C TYR A 460 -26.01 -3.84 23.97
N LEU A 461 -24.95 -4.28 23.27
CA LEU A 461 -23.66 -3.63 23.26
C LEU A 461 -23.64 -2.57 22.16
N TYR A 462 -22.80 -1.55 22.34
CA TYR A 462 -22.60 -0.47 21.37
C TYR A 462 -21.19 -0.49 20.82
N TRP A 463 -21.05 -0.10 19.55
CA TRP A 463 -19.81 -0.19 18.81
C TRP A 463 -18.69 0.66 19.37
N HIS A 464 -19.01 1.90 19.71
CA HIS A 464 -18.01 2.91 19.98
C HIS A 464 -18.37 3.81 21.17
N TRP A 465 -17.38 4.20 21.94
CA TRP A 465 -17.45 5.25 22.95
C TRP A 465 -16.21 6.13 22.91
N SER A 466 -16.37 7.45 23.10
CA SER A 466 -15.28 8.43 23.10
C SER A 466 -15.33 9.32 24.34
N PRO A 467 -14.16 9.75 24.89
CA PRO A 467 -14.12 10.52 26.13
C PRO A 467 -14.68 11.93 25.99
N ASP A 468 -14.65 12.52 24.79
CA ASP A 468 -15.12 13.89 24.52
C ASP A 468 -16.49 13.95 23.85
N GLN A 469 -16.94 12.88 23.18
CA GLN A 469 -18.21 12.83 22.45
C GLN A 469 -19.14 11.70 22.93
N ALA A 470 -18.72 10.95 23.94
CA ALA A 470 -19.49 9.86 24.54
C ALA A 470 -20.04 8.88 23.48
N TRP A 471 -21.33 8.72 23.42
CA TRP A 471 -22.04 7.76 22.55
C TRP A 471 -22.51 8.37 21.22
N VAL A 472 -21.84 9.37 20.68
CA VAL A 472 -22.28 10.11 19.49
C VAL A 472 -22.51 9.23 18.25
N ILE A 473 -21.75 8.15 18.10
CA ILE A 473 -21.94 7.16 17.02
C ILE A 473 -23.21 6.34 17.26
N ASN A 474 -23.52 5.98 18.50
CA ASN A 474 -24.74 5.31 18.95
C ASN A 474 -25.16 4.09 18.10
N HIS A 475 -24.19 3.30 17.62
CA HIS A 475 -24.43 2.12 16.80
C HIS A 475 -24.57 0.87 17.67
N LYS A 476 -25.79 0.29 17.69
CA LYS A 476 -26.07 -0.96 18.40
C LYS A 476 -25.44 -2.14 17.66
N LEU A 477 -24.89 -3.09 18.40
CA LEU A 477 -24.42 -4.36 17.84
C LEU A 477 -25.59 -5.36 17.82
N ILE A 478 -26.12 -5.59 16.63
CA ILE A 478 -27.22 -6.54 16.38
C ILE A 478 -26.81 -7.48 15.25
N GLY A 479 -27.15 -8.74 15.36
CA GLY A 479 -26.78 -9.78 14.40
C GLY A 479 -27.73 -9.84 13.20
N TRP A 480 -27.42 -10.60 12.17
CA TRP A 480 -26.41 -11.64 12.05
C TRP A 480 -25.23 -11.13 11.20
N ASN A 481 -24.10 -10.90 11.80
CA ASN A 481 -22.91 -10.33 11.16
C ASN A 481 -21.66 -10.65 12.00
N GLU A 482 -20.53 -10.03 11.65
CA GLU A 482 -19.21 -10.20 12.27
C GLU A 482 -19.17 -9.88 13.76
N THR A 483 -20.13 -9.10 14.29
CA THR A 483 -20.11 -8.66 15.70
C THR A 483 -20.49 -9.74 16.72
N MET A 484 -20.82 -10.95 16.28
CA MET A 484 -21.12 -12.09 17.16
C MET A 484 -20.01 -12.34 18.19
N ILE A 485 -18.76 -12.31 17.74
CA ILE A 485 -17.60 -12.54 18.60
C ILE A 485 -17.52 -11.55 19.76
N THR A 486 -18.00 -10.32 19.57
CA THR A 486 -18.04 -9.29 20.61
C THR A 486 -18.89 -9.72 21.79
N TYR A 487 -20.08 -10.26 21.53
CA TYR A 487 -20.94 -10.79 22.60
C TYR A 487 -20.32 -12.02 23.27
N MET A 488 -19.75 -12.94 22.48
CA MET A 488 -19.10 -14.14 23.04
C MET A 488 -17.98 -13.77 24.00
N LEU A 489 -17.09 -12.85 23.60
CA LEU A 489 -16.00 -12.39 24.45
C LEU A 489 -16.51 -11.57 25.64
N ALA A 490 -17.52 -10.74 25.45
CA ALA A 490 -18.11 -9.96 26.53
C ALA A 490 -18.75 -10.86 27.61
N ILE A 491 -19.44 -11.95 27.23
CA ILE A 491 -19.97 -12.95 28.17
C ILE A 491 -18.84 -13.64 28.94
N MET A 492 -17.72 -13.91 28.28
CA MET A 492 -16.55 -14.56 28.87
C MET A 492 -15.64 -13.60 29.63
N GLY A 493 -15.94 -12.31 29.63
CA GLY A 493 -15.13 -11.25 30.26
C GLY A 493 -14.90 -11.53 31.75
N PRO A 494 -13.66 -11.67 32.24
CA PRO A 494 -13.39 -12.22 33.57
C PRO A 494 -13.75 -11.29 34.73
N LYS A 495 -13.86 -9.98 34.49
CA LYS A 495 -14.12 -8.97 35.52
C LYS A 495 -15.35 -8.11 35.21
N TYR A 496 -15.51 -7.70 33.98
CA TYR A 496 -16.56 -6.77 33.54
C TYR A 496 -17.43 -7.39 32.47
N GLY A 497 -17.75 -8.68 32.61
CA GLY A 497 -18.58 -9.42 31.68
C GLY A 497 -20.04 -8.95 31.62
N ILE A 498 -20.77 -9.45 30.65
CA ILE A 498 -22.21 -9.24 30.47
C ILE A 498 -22.98 -10.55 30.70
N SER A 499 -24.31 -10.44 30.89
CA SER A 499 -25.16 -11.63 31.01
C SER A 499 -25.24 -12.38 29.68
N PRO A 500 -25.22 -13.74 29.68
CA PRO A 500 -25.48 -14.58 28.52
C PRO A 500 -26.79 -14.29 27.80
N GLU A 501 -27.83 -13.87 28.53
CA GLU A 501 -29.13 -13.52 27.97
C GLU A 501 -29.05 -12.40 26.94
N MET A 502 -28.04 -11.51 27.06
CA MET A 502 -27.82 -10.42 26.09
C MET A 502 -27.48 -10.93 24.68
N TYR A 503 -26.94 -12.12 24.54
CA TYR A 503 -26.77 -12.74 23.22
C TYR A 503 -28.14 -12.93 22.54
N TYR A 504 -29.14 -13.40 23.25
CA TYR A 504 -30.46 -13.66 22.70
C TYR A 504 -31.36 -12.42 22.61
N SER A 505 -31.37 -11.59 23.65
CA SER A 505 -32.21 -10.39 23.70
C SER A 505 -31.65 -9.21 22.92
N GLY A 506 -30.34 -9.19 22.66
CA GLY A 506 -29.63 -8.14 21.93
C GLY A 506 -29.20 -8.60 20.54
N TRP A 507 -28.07 -9.34 20.47
CA TRP A 507 -27.48 -9.67 19.18
C TRP A 507 -28.34 -10.58 18.29
N ALA A 508 -28.89 -11.68 18.83
CA ALA A 508 -29.69 -12.66 18.08
C ALA A 508 -31.17 -12.29 17.99
N SER A 509 -31.58 -11.10 18.42
CA SER A 509 -32.96 -10.62 18.33
C SER A 509 -33.31 -10.34 16.87
N GLN A 510 -34.12 -11.21 16.26
CA GLN A 510 -34.37 -11.20 14.83
C GLN A 510 -35.45 -10.20 14.36
N GLU A 511 -36.26 -9.66 15.25
CA GLU A 511 -37.45 -8.89 14.83
C GLU A 511 -37.07 -7.59 14.07
N GLU A 512 -36.05 -6.86 14.52
CA GLU A 512 -35.61 -5.66 13.82
C GLU A 512 -34.75 -5.97 12.60
N TYR A 513 -33.91 -7.00 12.66
CA TYR A 513 -32.98 -7.34 11.59
C TYR A 513 -33.68 -7.91 10.34
N ALA A 514 -34.66 -8.80 10.52
CA ALA A 514 -35.41 -9.40 9.42
C ALA A 514 -36.25 -8.38 8.65
N GLN A 515 -36.68 -7.29 9.27
CA GLN A 515 -37.47 -6.25 8.61
C GLN A 515 -36.60 -5.23 7.85
N GLU A 516 -35.40 -4.92 8.36
CA GLU A 516 -34.57 -3.87 7.82
C GLU A 516 -33.59 -4.37 6.75
N TYR A 517 -33.17 -5.63 6.80
CA TYR A 517 -32.07 -6.18 5.97
C TYR A 517 -32.41 -7.41 5.14
N LEU A 518 -33.69 -7.73 4.95
CA LEU A 518 -34.13 -8.84 4.09
C LEU A 518 -33.52 -8.81 2.67
N SER A 519 -33.16 -7.64 2.18
CA SER A 519 -32.49 -7.47 0.88
C SER A 519 -31.01 -7.88 0.89
N LEU A 520 -30.35 -7.94 2.06
CA LEU A 520 -28.94 -8.31 2.18
C LEU A 520 -28.74 -9.81 2.38
N ILE A 521 -29.74 -10.52 2.94
CA ILE A 521 -29.71 -11.99 3.12
C ILE A 521 -29.63 -12.70 1.77
N HIS A 522 -30.22 -12.14 0.72
CA HIS A 522 -30.17 -12.69 -0.65
C HIS A 522 -28.82 -12.48 -1.36
N ILE A 523 -27.88 -11.72 -0.79
CA ILE A 523 -26.54 -11.49 -1.36
C ILE A 523 -25.53 -12.49 -0.78
N SER A 524 -25.85 -13.17 0.32
CA SER A 524 -24.97 -14.13 1.00
C SER A 524 -25.28 -15.60 0.68
N GLU A 525 -26.28 -15.91 -0.13
CA GLU A 525 -26.52 -17.20 -0.77
C GLU A 525 -25.99 -17.17 -2.22
#